data_2301b1f0950c692f0943d4b90d828782
#
_entry.id   2301b1f0950c692f0943d4b90d828782
#
_cell.length_a   1.000
_cell.length_b   1.000
_cell.length_c   1.000
_cell.angle_alpha   90.00
_cell.angle_beta   90.00
_cell.angle_gamma   90.00
#
_symmetry.space_group_name_H-M   'P 1'
#
loop_
_entity.id
_entity.type
_entity.pdbx_description
1 polymer ?
#
loop_
_entity_poly.entity_id
_entity_poly.type
_entity_poly.pdbx_seq_one_letter_code
_entity_poly.pdbx_strand_id
1 'polypeptide(L)'
;MHLRSLSLITAVALLAGCNTMQNHIENIDGRWQQTNNSADSKPATLDIQQGHLAAFAGCNRMMGAASVENNQLVVKQLAASMMICEPQAMEREQAFSTFLASRPTISLKDNQLTLTQGDTRYQFSAQPAFAEGVTKFIYVAAERKPCMGVAPQSCLQIREDSNAPWQNYYSTIEGFEPEPGISYRLRIKEFEVANPPADGSSKRWVLDMIVESAVVDAQ
;
A
#
# COMPACT_ATOMS: atom_id res chain seq x y z
N MET A 1 -50.81 69.65 -23.04
CA MET A 1 -49.46 69.01 -23.24
C MET A 1 -49.27 68.03 -22.13
N HIS A 2 -49.50 66.76 -22.38
CA HIS A 2 -49.36 65.67 -21.39
C HIS A 2 -48.12 64.84 -21.78
N LEU A 3 -47.05 64.91 -21.02
CA LEU A 3 -45.89 64.04 -21.17
C LEU A 3 -46.22 62.72 -20.47
N ARG A 4 -46.22 61.64 -21.18
CA ARG A 4 -46.31 60.28 -20.64
C ARG A 4 -44.88 59.76 -20.44
N SER A 5 -44.52 59.57 -19.17
CA SER A 5 -43.28 58.88 -18.77
C SER A 5 -43.41 57.37 -19.03
N LEU A 6 -42.53 56.82 -19.84
CA LEU A 6 -42.41 55.39 -20.09
C LEU A 6 -41.33 54.85 -19.11
N SER A 7 -41.77 54.06 -18.08
CA SER A 7 -40.86 53.37 -17.19
C SER A 7 -40.38 52.07 -17.85
N LEU A 8 -39.09 51.99 -18.17
CA LEU A 8 -38.45 50.73 -18.58
C LEU A 8 -38.13 49.89 -17.31
N ILE A 9 -38.77 48.73 -17.21
CA ILE A 9 -38.44 47.73 -16.19
C ILE A 9 -37.41 46.82 -16.81
N THR A 10 -36.14 46.97 -16.37
CA THR A 10 -35.04 46.04 -16.69
C THR A 10 -35.13 44.82 -15.80
N ALA A 11 -35.54 43.67 -16.35
CA ALA A 11 -35.47 42.39 -15.67
C ALA A 11 -34.03 41.88 -15.68
N VAL A 12 -33.37 41.88 -14.53
CA VAL A 12 -32.06 41.23 -14.32
C VAL A 12 -32.32 39.75 -14.08
N ALA A 13 -32.02 38.92 -15.06
CA ALA A 13 -32.01 37.46 -14.93
C ALA A 13 -30.77 37.03 -14.15
N LEU A 14 -30.92 36.63 -12.88
CA LEU A 14 -29.89 35.96 -12.08
C LEU A 14 -29.71 34.55 -12.61
N LEU A 15 -28.69 34.36 -13.42
CA LEU A 15 -28.15 33.03 -13.75
C LEU A 15 -27.43 32.47 -12.54
N ALA A 16 -28.13 31.68 -11.71
CA ALA A 16 -27.51 30.86 -10.70
C ALA A 16 -26.73 29.73 -11.42
N GLY A 17 -25.47 30.00 -11.73
CA GLY A 17 -24.54 28.98 -12.20
C GLY A 17 -24.28 28.00 -11.06
N CYS A 18 -24.79 26.78 -11.14
CA CYS A 18 -24.32 25.67 -10.32
C CYS A 18 -22.86 25.39 -10.72
N ASN A 19 -21.90 26.01 -10.02
CA ASN A 19 -20.53 25.57 -10.02
C ASN A 19 -20.50 24.22 -9.29
N THR A 20 -20.66 23.12 -10.01
CA THR A 20 -20.18 21.83 -9.55
C THR A 20 -18.67 21.96 -9.45
N MET A 21 -18.12 22.15 -8.25
CA MET A 21 -16.70 21.99 -7.98
C MET A 21 -16.36 20.53 -8.31
N GLN A 22 -15.91 20.30 -9.54
CA GLN A 22 -15.22 19.06 -9.87
C GLN A 22 -13.90 19.12 -9.15
N ASN A 23 -13.78 18.38 -8.03
CA ASN A 23 -12.51 18.16 -7.36
C ASN A 23 -11.56 17.49 -8.38
N HIS A 24 -10.72 18.29 -9.01
CA HIS A 24 -9.71 17.80 -9.93
C HIS A 24 -8.58 17.19 -9.09
N ILE A 25 -8.39 15.88 -9.21
CA ILE A 25 -7.31 15.18 -8.52
C ILE A 25 -6.06 15.31 -9.39
N GLU A 26 -5.08 16.06 -8.90
CA GLU A 26 -3.83 16.34 -9.63
C GLU A 26 -2.71 15.38 -9.23
N ASN A 27 -2.72 14.88 -8.00
CA ASN A 27 -1.66 14.03 -7.47
C ASN A 27 -2.22 12.90 -6.61
N ILE A 28 -1.69 11.70 -6.80
CA ILE A 28 -1.92 10.50 -6.00
C ILE A 28 -0.59 9.85 -5.59
N ASP A 29 0.50 10.65 -5.55
CA ASP A 29 1.79 10.15 -5.08
C ASP A 29 1.66 9.58 -3.67
N GLY A 30 2.29 8.46 -3.44
CA GLY A 30 2.26 7.77 -2.16
C GLY A 30 2.29 6.25 -2.31
N ARG A 31 2.32 5.61 -1.15
CA ARG A 31 2.22 4.15 -1.05
C ARG A 31 0.81 3.79 -0.62
N TRP A 32 0.23 2.85 -1.32
CA TRP A 32 -1.16 2.45 -1.19
C TRP A 32 -1.27 0.95 -1.01
N GLN A 33 -2.05 0.51 -0.04
CA GLN A 33 -2.34 -0.90 0.21
C GLN A 33 -3.83 -1.16 0.08
N GLN A 34 -4.19 -2.19 -0.68
CA GLN A 34 -5.58 -2.59 -0.89
C GLN A 34 -6.26 -2.97 0.43
N THR A 35 -7.52 -2.52 0.59
CA THR A 35 -8.33 -2.77 1.79
C THR A 35 -9.55 -3.65 1.52
N ASN A 36 -9.97 -3.80 0.28
CA ASN A 36 -11.14 -4.61 -0.10
C ASN A 36 -10.77 -5.96 -0.74
N ASN A 37 -9.62 -6.52 -0.37
CA ASN A 37 -9.24 -7.87 -0.79
C ASN A 37 -9.92 -8.94 0.08
N SER A 38 -9.97 -10.20 -0.43
CA SER A 38 -10.42 -11.34 0.37
C SER A 38 -9.40 -11.66 1.48
N ALA A 39 -9.88 -12.21 2.60
CA ALA A 39 -9.05 -12.51 3.76
C ALA A 39 -7.87 -13.45 3.44
N ASP A 40 -8.06 -14.35 2.48
CA ASP A 40 -7.07 -15.36 2.08
C ASP A 40 -6.10 -14.87 1.00
N SER A 41 -6.22 -13.61 0.55
CA SER A 41 -5.36 -13.05 -0.51
C SER A 41 -4.43 -11.97 0.01
N LYS A 42 -3.18 -11.98 -0.46
CA LYS A 42 -2.27 -10.86 -0.22
C LYS A 42 -2.87 -9.58 -0.85
N PRO A 43 -2.95 -8.47 -0.09
CA PRO A 43 -3.46 -7.21 -0.64
C PRO A 43 -2.59 -6.69 -1.78
N ALA A 44 -3.22 -6.14 -2.81
CA ALA A 44 -2.48 -5.43 -3.83
C ALA A 44 -1.86 -4.14 -3.27
N THR A 45 -0.73 -3.75 -3.82
CA THR A 45 -0.04 -2.51 -3.45
C THR A 45 0.25 -1.65 -4.67
N LEU A 46 0.23 -0.34 -4.47
CA LEU A 46 0.70 0.66 -5.42
C LEU A 46 1.73 1.55 -4.72
N ASP A 47 2.80 1.87 -5.40
CA ASP A 47 3.76 2.90 -5.02
C ASP A 47 3.88 3.86 -6.21
N ILE A 48 3.36 5.07 -6.05
CA ILE A 48 3.29 6.08 -7.11
C ILE A 48 4.15 7.25 -6.67
N GLN A 49 5.17 7.56 -7.42
CA GLN A 49 6.09 8.65 -7.12
C GLN A 49 6.59 9.32 -8.41
N GLN A 50 6.40 10.64 -8.50
CA GLN A 50 6.98 11.46 -9.58
C GLN A 50 6.70 10.88 -10.99
N GLY A 51 5.49 10.43 -11.25
CA GLY A 51 5.09 9.86 -12.54
C GLY A 51 5.54 8.43 -12.80
N HIS A 52 6.04 7.73 -11.79
CA HIS A 52 6.36 6.30 -11.82
C HIS A 52 5.40 5.52 -10.93
N LEU A 53 5.00 4.35 -11.40
CA LEU A 53 4.18 3.42 -10.65
C LEU A 53 4.93 2.10 -10.49
N ALA A 54 5.01 1.63 -9.26
CA ALA A 54 5.29 0.23 -8.95
C ALA A 54 4.02 -0.41 -8.36
N ALA A 55 3.66 -1.59 -8.82
CA ALA A 55 2.48 -2.31 -8.39
C ALA A 55 2.80 -3.78 -8.10
N PHE A 56 2.02 -4.39 -7.19
CA PHE A 56 2.13 -5.79 -6.85
C PHE A 56 0.75 -6.35 -6.52
N ALA A 57 0.44 -7.56 -6.96
CA ALA A 57 -0.83 -8.22 -6.70
C ALA A 57 -0.68 -9.72 -6.35
N GLY A 58 0.48 -10.09 -5.79
CA GLY A 58 0.69 -11.42 -5.22
C GLY A 58 1.76 -12.27 -5.88
N CYS A 59 2.24 -11.92 -7.10
CA CYS A 59 3.29 -12.67 -7.80
C CYS A 59 4.43 -11.77 -8.26
N ASN A 60 4.27 -11.11 -9.40
CA ASN A 60 5.31 -10.28 -9.98
C ASN A 60 5.19 -8.81 -9.57
N ARG A 61 6.33 -8.14 -9.53
CA ARG A 61 6.36 -6.68 -9.42
C ARG A 61 6.17 -6.08 -10.80
N MET A 62 5.18 -5.20 -10.91
CA MET A 62 4.88 -4.45 -12.11
C MET A 62 5.41 -3.03 -11.97
N MET A 63 5.93 -2.45 -13.05
CA MET A 63 6.45 -1.07 -13.08
C MET A 63 6.08 -0.41 -14.40
N GLY A 64 5.75 0.88 -14.34
CA GLY A 64 5.42 1.67 -15.52
C GLY A 64 5.42 3.16 -15.24
N ALA A 65 5.29 3.98 -16.29
CA ALA A 65 5.00 5.39 -16.13
C ALA A 65 3.51 5.57 -15.79
N ALA A 66 3.19 6.49 -14.88
CA ALA A 66 1.83 6.79 -14.49
C ALA A 66 1.57 8.30 -14.46
N SER A 67 0.38 8.71 -14.86
CA SER A 67 -0.10 10.09 -14.77
C SER A 67 -1.57 10.11 -14.39
N VAL A 68 -2.02 11.24 -13.87
CA VAL A 68 -3.44 11.52 -13.65
C VAL A 68 -3.92 12.44 -14.77
N GLU A 69 -4.88 11.96 -15.57
CA GLU A 69 -5.47 12.70 -16.66
C GLU A 69 -7.00 12.68 -16.54
N ASN A 70 -7.64 13.83 -16.36
CA ASN A 70 -9.11 13.94 -16.21
C ASN A 70 -9.68 13.00 -15.13
N ASN A 71 -9.06 12.96 -13.96
CA ASN A 71 -9.40 12.06 -12.85
C ASN A 71 -9.31 10.55 -13.20
N GLN A 72 -8.52 10.19 -14.19
CA GLN A 72 -8.21 8.81 -14.53
C GLN A 72 -6.73 8.52 -14.29
N LEU A 73 -6.43 7.32 -13.80
CA LEU A 73 -5.06 6.81 -13.74
C LEU A 73 -4.66 6.30 -15.13
N VAL A 74 -3.67 6.92 -15.72
CA VAL A 74 -3.11 6.51 -17.01
C VAL A 74 -1.78 5.83 -16.77
N VAL A 75 -1.71 4.52 -17.00
CA VAL A 75 -0.48 3.74 -16.87
C VAL A 75 0.03 3.38 -18.26
N LYS A 76 1.31 3.67 -18.52
CA LYS A 76 1.96 3.38 -19.80
C LYS A 76 3.09 2.38 -19.60
N GLN A 77 3.23 1.45 -20.57
CA GLN A 77 4.32 0.49 -20.60
C GLN A 77 4.52 -0.29 -19.30
N LEU A 78 3.42 -0.89 -18.80
CA LEU A 78 3.48 -1.71 -17.59
C LEU A 78 4.29 -2.99 -17.85
N ALA A 79 5.52 -3.02 -17.36
CA ALA A 79 6.40 -4.18 -17.41
C ALA A 79 6.29 -4.96 -16.09
N ALA A 80 6.46 -6.27 -16.14
CA ALA A 80 6.43 -7.14 -14.97
C ALA A 80 7.67 -8.03 -14.91
N SER A 81 8.10 -8.43 -13.70
CA SER A 81 9.03 -9.55 -13.53
C SER A 81 8.37 -10.85 -14.01
N MET A 82 9.15 -11.90 -14.21
CA MET A 82 8.68 -13.15 -14.82
C MET A 82 8.89 -14.34 -13.86
N MET A 83 8.40 -14.21 -12.63
CA MET A 83 8.37 -15.35 -11.70
C MET A 83 7.16 -16.23 -11.97
N ILE A 84 7.30 -17.53 -11.73
CA ILE A 84 6.20 -18.49 -11.76
C ILE A 84 5.72 -18.65 -10.33
N CYS A 85 4.45 -18.35 -10.09
CA CYS A 85 3.79 -18.42 -8.79
C CYS A 85 2.59 -19.36 -8.85
N GLU A 86 1.92 -19.51 -7.73
CA GLU A 86 0.62 -20.18 -7.63
C GLU A 86 -0.38 -19.63 -8.65
N PRO A 87 -1.17 -20.49 -9.34
CA PRO A 87 -2.09 -20.06 -10.40
C PRO A 87 -3.01 -18.91 -9.99
N GLN A 88 -3.57 -18.95 -8.78
CA GLN A 88 -4.45 -17.90 -8.26
C GLN A 88 -3.74 -16.54 -8.08
N ALA A 89 -2.44 -16.56 -7.73
CA ALA A 89 -1.66 -15.33 -7.61
C ALA A 89 -1.39 -14.72 -9.00
N MET A 90 -1.12 -15.56 -10.00
CA MET A 90 -0.95 -15.13 -11.39
C MET A 90 -2.24 -14.59 -11.99
N GLU A 91 -3.39 -15.21 -11.72
CA GLU A 91 -4.71 -14.71 -12.15
C GLU A 91 -5.03 -13.35 -11.56
N ARG A 92 -4.79 -13.15 -10.25
CA ARG A 92 -4.99 -11.86 -9.59
C ARG A 92 -4.09 -10.77 -10.18
N GLU A 93 -2.83 -11.09 -10.43
CA GLU A 93 -1.89 -10.16 -11.06
C GLU A 93 -2.35 -9.77 -12.46
N GLN A 94 -2.75 -10.75 -13.28
CA GLN A 94 -3.24 -10.49 -14.64
C GLN A 94 -4.49 -9.61 -14.61
N ALA A 95 -5.44 -9.90 -13.72
CA ALA A 95 -6.65 -9.09 -13.54
C ALA A 95 -6.30 -7.66 -13.12
N PHE A 96 -5.38 -7.50 -12.16
CA PHE A 96 -4.96 -6.20 -11.67
C PHE A 96 -4.17 -5.42 -12.73
N SER A 97 -3.27 -6.07 -13.46
CA SER A 97 -2.53 -5.45 -14.58
C SER A 97 -3.48 -4.94 -15.66
N THR A 98 -4.45 -5.76 -16.07
CA THR A 98 -5.47 -5.38 -17.06
C THR A 98 -6.31 -4.21 -16.55
N PHE A 99 -6.70 -4.22 -15.28
CA PHE A 99 -7.44 -3.13 -14.65
C PHE A 99 -6.64 -1.83 -14.64
N LEU A 100 -5.36 -1.85 -14.26
CA LEU A 100 -4.50 -0.64 -14.29
C LEU A 100 -4.35 -0.08 -15.69
N ALA A 101 -4.24 -0.94 -16.71
CA ALA A 101 -4.14 -0.52 -18.11
C ALA A 101 -5.46 0.06 -18.68
N SER A 102 -6.60 -0.20 -18.04
CA SER A 102 -7.92 0.23 -18.53
C SER A 102 -8.28 1.70 -18.20
N ARG A 103 -7.35 2.50 -17.67
CA ARG A 103 -7.55 3.90 -17.27
C ARG A 103 -8.68 4.08 -16.24
N PRO A 104 -8.58 3.43 -15.07
CA PRO A 104 -9.62 3.53 -14.04
C PRO A 104 -9.79 4.96 -13.54
N THR A 105 -11.03 5.32 -13.21
CA THR A 105 -11.36 6.60 -12.59
C THR A 105 -10.87 6.63 -11.15
N ILE A 106 -10.32 7.76 -10.74
CA ILE A 106 -9.76 8.00 -9.41
C ILE A 106 -10.76 8.74 -8.54
N SER A 107 -10.90 8.30 -7.30
CA SER A 107 -11.49 9.06 -6.20
C SER A 107 -10.54 9.01 -5.02
N LEU A 108 -10.14 10.18 -4.51
CA LEU A 108 -9.28 10.31 -3.33
C LEU A 108 -10.05 11.07 -2.25
N LYS A 109 -10.26 10.42 -1.10
CA LYS A 109 -10.96 11.00 0.04
C LYS A 109 -10.37 10.45 1.34
N ASP A 110 -10.05 11.33 2.29
CA ASP A 110 -9.63 10.96 3.66
C ASP A 110 -8.51 9.90 3.68
N ASN A 111 -7.46 10.06 2.86
CA ASN A 111 -6.37 9.09 2.67
C ASN A 111 -6.82 7.71 2.15
N GLN A 112 -7.99 7.64 1.54
CA GLN A 112 -8.46 6.47 0.81
C GLN A 112 -8.47 6.75 -0.69
N LEU A 113 -7.71 5.96 -1.44
CA LEU A 113 -7.69 5.97 -2.89
C LEU A 113 -8.65 4.88 -3.39
N THR A 114 -9.62 5.26 -4.21
CA THR A 114 -10.50 4.33 -4.91
C THR A 114 -10.26 4.43 -6.41
N LEU A 115 -9.97 3.29 -7.03
CA LEU A 115 -9.87 3.15 -8.47
C LEU A 115 -11.08 2.35 -8.96
N THR A 116 -11.78 2.84 -9.99
CA THR A 116 -13.00 2.23 -10.50
C THR A 116 -12.98 2.14 -12.03
N GLN A 117 -13.34 0.97 -12.57
CA GLN A 117 -13.55 0.75 -14.00
C GLN A 117 -14.72 -0.21 -14.21
N GLY A 118 -15.81 0.27 -14.78
CA GLY A 118 -17.07 -0.49 -14.84
C GLY A 118 -17.53 -0.91 -13.44
N ASP A 119 -17.80 -2.18 -13.26
CA ASP A 119 -18.19 -2.75 -11.96
C ASP A 119 -17.00 -3.12 -11.06
N THR A 120 -15.79 -3.05 -11.58
CA THR A 120 -14.58 -3.40 -10.82
C THR A 120 -14.08 -2.20 -10.02
N ARG A 121 -13.84 -2.45 -8.72
CA ARG A 121 -13.37 -1.43 -7.78
C ARG A 121 -12.25 -1.96 -6.91
N TYR A 122 -11.14 -1.22 -6.86
CA TYR A 122 -10.06 -1.41 -5.90
C TYR A 122 -10.03 -0.23 -4.93
N GLN A 123 -9.99 -0.53 -3.64
CA GLN A 123 -9.90 0.46 -2.57
C GLN A 123 -8.57 0.30 -1.84
N PHE A 124 -7.91 1.41 -1.59
CA PHE A 124 -6.60 1.43 -0.97
C PHE A 124 -6.59 2.44 0.17
N SER A 125 -5.83 2.13 1.23
CA SER A 125 -5.42 3.10 2.25
C SER A 125 -4.00 3.58 2.00
N ALA A 126 -3.76 4.86 2.30
CA ALA A 126 -2.41 5.39 2.30
C ALA A 126 -1.54 4.66 3.33
N GLN A 127 -0.32 4.34 2.94
CA GLN A 127 0.70 3.80 3.83
C GLN A 127 1.78 4.87 4.07
N PRO A 128 2.38 4.93 5.26
CA PRO A 128 3.52 5.81 5.50
C PRO A 128 4.60 5.60 4.43
N ALA A 129 5.22 6.67 3.99
CA ALA A 129 6.35 6.58 3.08
C ALA A 129 7.45 5.72 3.72
N PHE A 130 8.06 4.81 2.95
CA PHE A 130 9.09 3.90 3.48
C PHE A 130 10.25 4.67 4.12
N ALA A 131 10.56 5.86 3.58
CA ALA A 131 11.57 6.76 4.12
C ALA A 131 11.23 7.30 5.54
N GLU A 132 9.95 7.38 5.91
CA GLU A 132 9.49 7.89 7.21
C GLU A 132 9.63 6.87 8.34
N GLY A 133 9.79 5.58 8.02
CA GLY A 133 10.03 4.55 9.02
C GLY A 133 11.39 4.71 9.70
N VAL A 134 11.43 4.48 11.02
CA VAL A 134 12.69 4.47 11.78
C VAL A 134 13.53 3.29 11.36
N THR A 135 14.75 3.54 10.91
CA THR A 135 15.69 2.46 10.53
C THR A 135 16.21 1.76 11.77
N LYS A 136 16.06 0.44 11.80
CA LYS A 136 16.64 -0.41 12.86
C LYS A 136 17.42 -1.58 12.26
N PHE A 137 18.40 -2.05 13.01
CA PHE A 137 19.09 -3.30 12.73
C PHE A 137 18.70 -4.32 13.79
N ILE A 138 18.36 -5.52 13.35
CA ILE A 138 18.01 -6.63 14.24
C ILE A 138 18.69 -7.92 13.79
N TYR A 139 18.91 -8.80 14.74
CA TYR A 139 19.29 -10.19 14.47
C TYR A 139 18.06 -11.07 14.61
N VAL A 140 17.94 -12.06 13.74
CA VAL A 140 16.89 -13.09 13.78
C VAL A 140 17.58 -14.45 13.90
N ALA A 141 17.18 -15.24 14.88
CA ALA A 141 17.73 -16.58 15.08
C ALA A 141 17.26 -17.55 14.00
N ALA A 142 18.04 -18.61 13.78
CA ALA A 142 17.77 -19.64 12.79
C ALA A 142 16.49 -20.44 13.09
N GLU A 143 16.06 -20.47 14.34
CA GLU A 143 14.89 -21.23 14.76
C GLU A 143 13.85 -20.35 15.45
N ARG A 144 12.59 -20.65 15.18
CA ARG A 144 11.47 -20.13 15.95
C ARG A 144 11.32 -20.90 17.26
N LYS A 145 10.80 -20.28 18.29
CA LYS A 145 10.48 -20.95 19.55
C LYS A 145 9.00 -20.92 19.86
N PRO A 146 8.47 -21.98 20.51
CA PRO A 146 7.12 -21.94 21.05
C PRO A 146 6.95 -20.74 21.98
N CYS A 147 5.86 -20.01 21.82
CA CYS A 147 5.52 -18.85 22.64
C CYS A 147 4.02 -18.80 22.88
N MET A 148 3.60 -18.05 23.89
CA MET A 148 2.19 -17.88 24.24
C MET A 148 1.83 -16.41 24.02
N GLY A 149 0.97 -16.17 23.02
CA GLY A 149 0.27 -14.91 22.82
C GLY A 149 -1.19 -15.06 23.27
N VAL A 150 -2.14 -14.63 22.45
CA VAL A 150 -3.58 -14.94 22.66
C VAL A 150 -3.84 -16.45 22.56
N ALA A 151 -3.02 -17.15 21.75
CA ALA A 151 -3.00 -18.61 21.65
C ALA A 151 -1.54 -19.09 21.53
N PRO A 152 -1.29 -20.41 21.75
CA PRO A 152 0.02 -20.99 21.48
C PRO A 152 0.43 -20.76 20.02
N GLN A 153 1.66 -20.28 19.81
CA GLN A 153 2.19 -20.01 18.48
C GLN A 153 3.72 -20.24 18.44
N SER A 154 4.31 -20.04 17.25
CA SER A 154 5.74 -20.12 17.03
C SER A 154 6.29 -18.72 16.72
N CYS A 155 7.10 -18.17 17.64
CA CYS A 155 7.64 -16.83 17.55
C CYS A 155 9.03 -16.80 16.91
N LEU A 156 9.30 -15.77 16.12
CA LEU A 156 10.68 -15.40 15.79
C LEU A 156 11.44 -15.07 17.07
N GLN A 157 12.73 -15.39 17.09
CA GLN A 157 13.65 -14.96 18.14
C GLN A 157 14.47 -13.82 17.59
N ILE A 158 14.36 -12.64 18.20
CA ILE A 158 15.04 -11.43 17.74
C ILE A 158 15.93 -10.85 18.85
N ARG A 159 16.90 -10.03 18.44
CA ARG A 159 17.66 -9.14 19.32
C ARG A 159 18.18 -7.95 18.54
N GLU A 160 18.32 -6.79 19.19
CA GLU A 160 18.83 -5.56 18.55
C GLU A 160 20.37 -5.48 18.61
N ASP A 161 20.99 -6.13 19.58
CA ASP A 161 22.45 -6.21 19.76
C ASP A 161 22.93 -7.67 19.67
N SER A 162 24.13 -7.89 19.12
CA SER A 162 24.72 -9.23 18.96
C SER A 162 24.92 -9.98 20.28
N ASN A 163 25.03 -9.26 21.39
CA ASN A 163 25.23 -9.81 22.73
C ASN A 163 23.96 -9.79 23.60
N ALA A 164 22.88 -9.19 23.11
CA ALA A 164 21.64 -9.14 23.86
C ALA A 164 20.97 -10.53 23.91
N PRO A 165 20.18 -10.82 24.96
CA PRO A 165 19.37 -12.04 25.00
C PRO A 165 18.34 -12.05 23.90
N TRP A 166 18.05 -13.24 23.37
CA TRP A 166 16.97 -13.46 22.42
C TRP A 166 15.61 -13.19 23.04
N GLN A 167 14.74 -12.51 22.30
CA GLN A 167 13.39 -12.16 22.70
C GLN A 167 12.38 -12.73 21.71
N ASN A 168 11.22 -13.14 22.20
CA ASN A 168 10.11 -13.55 21.36
C ASN A 168 9.54 -12.35 20.61
N TYR A 169 9.44 -12.46 19.30
CA TYR A 169 8.74 -11.50 18.47
C TYR A 169 7.40 -12.10 18.00
N TYR A 170 6.30 -11.53 18.48
CA TYR A 170 4.95 -12.07 18.34
C TYR A 170 4.27 -11.67 17.03
N SER A 171 4.84 -10.73 16.29
CA SER A 171 4.35 -10.26 15.01
C SER A 171 5.17 -10.83 13.84
N THR A 172 4.84 -10.40 12.63
CA THR A 172 5.61 -10.69 11.42
C THR A 172 6.42 -9.46 10.99
N ILE A 173 7.50 -9.69 10.26
CA ILE A 173 8.24 -8.64 9.57
C ILE A 173 7.79 -8.68 8.11
N GLU A 174 7.09 -7.64 7.67
CA GLU A 174 6.57 -7.58 6.30
C GLU A 174 7.70 -7.68 5.27
N GLY A 175 7.52 -8.53 4.27
CA GLY A 175 8.52 -8.77 3.22
C GLY A 175 9.66 -9.69 3.63
N PHE A 176 9.60 -10.31 4.83
CA PHE A 176 10.60 -11.24 5.33
C PHE A 176 9.97 -12.58 5.72
N GLU A 177 10.44 -13.63 5.11
CA GLU A 177 10.10 -15.02 5.43
C GLU A 177 11.41 -15.77 5.71
N PRO A 178 11.73 -16.10 7.00
CA PRO A 178 12.97 -16.76 7.33
C PRO A 178 12.97 -18.23 6.91
N GLU A 179 14.07 -18.68 6.33
CA GLU A 179 14.32 -20.10 6.07
C GLU A 179 14.78 -20.79 7.35
N PRO A 180 14.27 -22.00 7.65
CA PRO A 180 14.72 -22.78 8.79
C PRO A 180 16.24 -23.07 8.72
N GLY A 181 16.94 -22.96 9.84
CA GLY A 181 18.37 -23.21 9.92
C GLY A 181 19.25 -22.04 9.47
N ILE A 182 18.66 -20.90 9.09
CA ILE A 182 19.40 -19.70 8.70
C ILE A 182 19.17 -18.57 9.72
N SER A 183 20.24 -18.03 10.26
CA SER A 183 20.20 -16.80 11.04
C SER A 183 20.40 -15.58 10.15
N TYR A 184 19.82 -14.45 10.53
CA TYR A 184 19.86 -13.24 9.74
C TYR A 184 20.25 -12.03 10.56
N ARG A 185 20.88 -11.06 9.90
CA ARG A 185 20.93 -9.67 10.32
C ARG A 185 20.17 -8.84 9.32
N LEU A 186 19.11 -8.16 9.80
CA LEU A 186 18.20 -7.38 8.95
C LEU A 186 18.37 -5.90 9.23
N ARG A 187 18.20 -5.10 8.18
CA ARG A 187 17.81 -3.70 8.29
C ARG A 187 16.31 -3.63 8.04
N ILE A 188 15.59 -3.07 8.99
CA ILE A 188 14.14 -2.91 8.93
C ILE A 188 13.74 -1.45 9.05
N LYS A 189 12.52 -1.16 8.64
CA LYS A 189 11.82 0.09 8.91
C LYS A 189 10.71 -0.17 9.92
N GLU A 190 10.75 0.55 11.04
CA GLU A 190 9.72 0.54 12.07
C GLU A 190 8.76 1.70 11.85
N PHE A 191 7.46 1.42 11.86
CA PHE A 191 6.37 2.38 11.75
C PHE A 191 5.47 2.27 12.97
N GLU A 192 4.95 3.42 13.43
CA GLU A 192 3.88 3.43 14.43
C GLU A 192 2.53 3.09 13.78
N VAL A 193 1.73 2.30 14.48
CA VAL A 193 0.35 1.97 14.07
C VAL A 193 -0.60 2.86 14.86
N ALA A 194 -1.28 3.78 14.19
CA ALA A 194 -2.08 4.84 14.85
C ALA A 194 -3.24 4.32 15.71
N ASN A 195 -3.87 3.21 15.32
CA ASN A 195 -4.98 2.59 16.05
C ASN A 195 -4.79 1.07 16.06
N PRO A 196 -3.87 0.53 16.87
CA PRO A 196 -3.66 -0.90 16.92
C PRO A 196 -4.87 -1.61 17.52
N PRO A 197 -5.21 -2.82 17.04
CA PRO A 197 -6.18 -3.69 17.74
C PRO A 197 -5.76 -3.91 19.19
N ALA A 198 -6.71 -4.23 20.07
CA ALA A 198 -6.45 -4.42 21.51
C ALA A 198 -5.32 -5.43 21.80
N ASP A 199 -5.21 -6.48 20.96
CA ASP A 199 -4.17 -7.52 21.05
C ASP A 199 -3.09 -7.38 19.97
N GLY A 200 -3.07 -6.27 19.23
CA GLY A 200 -2.14 -6.00 18.14
C GLY A 200 -0.92 -5.18 18.58
N SER A 201 0.17 -5.30 17.84
CA SER A 201 1.34 -4.46 18.04
C SER A 201 1.04 -3.01 17.65
N SER A 202 1.47 -2.05 18.49
CA SER A 202 1.50 -0.62 18.12
C SER A 202 2.60 -0.29 17.11
N LYS A 203 3.41 -1.28 16.70
CA LYS A 203 4.51 -1.13 15.78
C LYS A 203 4.43 -2.16 14.67
N ARG A 204 4.75 -1.72 13.45
CA ARG A 204 4.83 -2.52 12.24
C ARG A 204 6.25 -2.49 11.71
N TRP A 205 6.82 -3.64 11.43
CA TRP A 205 8.17 -3.77 10.88
C TRP A 205 8.12 -4.24 9.43
N VAL A 206 8.89 -3.57 8.59
CA VAL A 206 9.01 -3.89 7.15
C VAL A 206 10.48 -4.15 6.84
N LEU A 207 10.77 -5.24 6.15
CA LEU A 207 12.12 -5.53 5.68
C LEU A 207 12.58 -4.42 4.72
N ASP A 208 13.73 -3.84 5.01
CA ASP A 208 14.44 -2.95 4.07
C ASP A 208 15.51 -3.75 3.30
N MET A 209 16.35 -4.47 4.03
CA MET A 209 17.42 -5.27 3.43
C MET A 209 17.87 -6.40 4.37
N ILE A 210 18.20 -7.55 3.79
CA ILE A 210 18.97 -8.60 4.46
C ILE A 210 20.44 -8.17 4.40
N VAL A 211 21.01 -7.86 5.56
CA VAL A 211 22.41 -7.41 5.67
C VAL A 211 23.37 -8.59 5.67
N GLU A 212 23.00 -9.63 6.41
CA GLU A 212 23.77 -10.86 6.56
C GLU A 212 22.83 -12.05 6.70
N SER A 213 23.24 -13.19 6.21
CA SER A 213 22.59 -14.49 6.46
C SER A 213 23.66 -15.55 6.67
N ALA A 214 23.44 -16.46 7.61
CA ALA A 214 24.37 -17.56 7.90
C ALA A 214 23.61 -18.84 8.23
N VAL A 215 24.01 -19.94 7.63
CA VAL A 215 23.55 -21.27 8.01
C VAL A 215 24.06 -21.58 9.41
N VAL A 216 23.18 -22.01 10.29
CA VAL A 216 23.53 -22.45 11.64
C VAL A 216 23.41 -23.96 11.69
N ASP A 217 24.55 -24.66 11.86
CA ASP A 217 24.52 -26.10 11.99
C ASP A 217 23.72 -26.50 13.23
N ALA A 218 22.79 -27.46 13.04
CA ALA A 218 22.05 -28.03 14.16
C ALA A 218 23.03 -28.71 15.14
N GLN A 219 23.11 -28.17 16.33
CA GLN A 219 23.89 -28.78 17.43
C GLN A 219 23.08 -29.84 18.15
#